data_5c6fc6b8d37f1ab44320b35c972b6fb7
#
_entry.id   5c6fc6b8d37f1ab44320b35c972b6fb7
#
_cell.length_a   1.000
_cell.length_b   1.000
_cell.length_c   1.000
_cell.angle_alpha   90.00
_cell.angle_beta   90.00
_cell.angle_gamma   90.00
#
_symmetry.space_group_name_H-M   'P 1'
#
loop_
_entity.id
_entity.type
_entity.pdbx_description
1 polymer ?
#
loop_
_entity_poly.entity_id
_entity_poly.type
_entity_poly.pdbx_seq_one_letter_code
_entity_poly.pdbx_strand_id
1 'polypeptide(L)'
;MTIERDVMKYDVLIVGGGPAGLSAAIKIKQIATRENKEISVCLVEKGAEVGSHILSGAVIDPVALSELIPDWKEKGAPLNTKVTKDIFNLFSETRNLKIPHWLMPPIMSNKQ
;
A
#
# COMPACT_ATOMS: atom_id res chain seq x y z
N MET A 1 -3.22 42.99 -4.70
CA MET A 1 -3.51 42.11 -3.55
C MET A 1 -2.37 41.12 -3.41
N THR A 2 -1.45 41.35 -2.50
CA THR A 2 -0.35 40.42 -2.21
C THR A 2 -0.93 39.30 -1.32
N ILE A 3 -1.00 38.11 -1.84
CA ILE A 3 -1.40 36.95 -1.05
C ILE A 3 -0.17 36.56 -0.22
N GLU A 4 -0.22 36.82 1.08
CA GLU A 4 0.75 36.34 2.02
C GLU A 4 0.58 34.82 2.14
N ARG A 5 1.63 34.06 1.81
CA ARG A 5 1.59 32.58 1.86
C ARG A 5 2.45 32.13 3.03
N ASP A 6 1.85 31.30 3.87
CA ASP A 6 2.60 30.59 4.91
C ASP A 6 3.59 29.62 4.28
N VAL A 7 4.84 29.67 4.72
CA VAL A 7 5.90 28.79 4.25
C VAL A 7 6.31 27.86 5.39
N MET A 8 6.13 26.57 5.17
CA MET A 8 6.63 25.53 6.05
C MET A 8 7.83 24.84 5.42
N LYS A 9 8.89 24.63 6.19
CA LYS A 9 10.12 23.99 5.69
C LYS A 9 10.20 22.56 6.20
N TYR A 10 10.46 21.64 5.30
CA TYR A 10 10.70 20.23 5.57
C TYR A 10 11.91 19.75 4.78
N ASP A 11 12.62 18.74 5.30
CA ASP A 11 13.75 18.13 4.60
C ASP A 11 13.27 17.26 3.43
N VAL A 12 12.12 16.61 3.59
CA VAL A 12 11.52 15.76 2.56
C VAL A 12 10.02 16.05 2.43
N LEU A 13 9.59 16.29 1.20
CA LEU A 13 8.17 16.39 0.84
C LEU A 13 7.77 15.19 -0.01
N ILE A 14 6.75 14.45 0.44
CA ILE A 14 6.16 13.32 -0.28
C ILE A 14 4.77 13.72 -0.75
N VAL A 15 4.49 13.58 -2.04
CA VAL A 15 3.19 13.88 -2.62
C VAL A 15 2.46 12.57 -2.91
N GLY A 16 1.36 12.36 -2.20
CA GLY A 16 0.49 11.18 -2.28
C GLY A 16 0.66 10.23 -1.09
N GLY A 17 -0.46 10.01 -0.37
CA GLY A 17 -0.57 9.11 0.79
C GLY A 17 -0.91 7.67 0.42
N GLY A 18 -0.58 7.22 -0.80
CA GLY A 18 -0.73 5.83 -1.21
C GLY A 18 0.39 4.91 -0.65
N PRO A 19 0.34 3.61 -0.95
CA PRO A 19 1.32 2.63 -0.44
C PRO A 19 2.77 3.04 -0.68
N ALA A 20 3.08 3.58 -1.85
CA ALA A 20 4.44 4.03 -2.20
C ALA A 20 4.90 5.20 -1.34
N GLY A 21 4.07 6.25 -1.21
CA GLY A 21 4.40 7.42 -0.40
C GLY A 21 4.54 7.10 1.08
N LEU A 22 3.62 6.30 1.61
CA LEU A 22 3.66 5.83 3.00
C LEU A 22 4.90 4.97 3.27
N SER A 23 5.22 4.04 2.37
CA SER A 23 6.41 3.19 2.49
C SER A 23 7.70 4.02 2.48
N ALA A 24 7.78 5.03 1.59
CA ALA A 24 8.91 5.95 1.54
C ALA A 24 9.05 6.73 2.85
N ALA A 25 7.97 7.30 3.37
CA ALA A 25 7.96 8.06 4.62
C ALA A 25 8.44 7.20 5.79
N ILE A 26 7.89 5.99 5.93
CA ILE A 26 8.26 5.03 6.98
C ILE A 26 9.75 4.69 6.87
N LYS A 27 10.22 4.35 5.68
CA LYS A 27 11.61 3.95 5.46
C LYS A 27 12.59 5.07 5.77
N ILE A 28 12.28 6.30 5.36
CA ILE A 28 13.09 7.49 5.68
C ILE A 28 13.21 7.65 7.20
N LYS A 29 12.10 7.56 7.93
CA LYS A 29 12.11 7.71 9.39
C LYS A 29 12.84 6.55 10.08
N GLN A 30 12.71 5.32 9.60
CA GLN A 30 13.48 4.18 10.11
C GLN A 30 15.00 4.37 9.93
N ILE A 31 15.42 4.84 8.74
CA ILE A 31 16.84 5.11 8.47
C ILE A 31 17.35 6.27 9.32
N ALA A 32 16.58 7.36 9.41
CA ALA A 32 16.92 8.51 10.22
C ALA A 32 17.14 8.13 11.70
N THR A 33 16.22 7.34 12.25
CA THR A 33 16.33 6.82 13.62
C THR A 33 17.58 5.94 13.79
N ARG A 34 17.82 5.01 12.86
CA ARG A 34 19.00 4.13 12.90
C ARG A 34 20.32 4.89 12.86
N GLU A 35 20.36 5.97 12.08
CA GLU A 35 21.56 6.80 11.91
C GLU A 35 21.63 7.96 12.92
N ASN A 36 20.70 8.03 13.86
CA ASN A 36 20.58 9.10 14.85
C ASN A 36 20.56 10.50 14.20
N LYS A 37 19.83 10.61 13.07
CA LYS A 37 19.61 11.85 12.34
C LYS A 37 18.17 12.34 12.53
N GLU A 38 18.00 13.64 12.68
CA GLU A 38 16.70 14.27 12.69
C GLU A 38 16.35 14.71 11.27
N ILE A 39 15.31 14.09 10.68
CA ILE A 39 14.81 14.40 9.33
C ILE A 39 13.31 14.67 9.45
N SER A 40 12.91 15.86 9.03
CA SER A 40 11.51 16.26 8.94
C SER A 40 10.91 15.78 7.61
N VAL A 41 9.78 15.04 7.71
CA VAL A 41 9.08 14.52 6.53
C VAL A 41 7.65 15.05 6.54
N CYS A 42 7.26 15.68 5.43
CA CYS A 42 5.89 16.08 5.17
C CYS A 42 5.31 15.18 4.08
N LEU A 43 4.16 14.59 4.34
CA LEU A 43 3.38 13.86 3.35
C LEU A 43 2.08 14.60 3.10
N VAL A 44 1.81 14.92 1.83
CA VAL A 44 0.57 15.59 1.40
C VAL A 44 -0.29 14.63 0.61
N GLU A 45 -1.58 14.60 0.93
CA GLU A 45 -2.59 13.76 0.29
C GLU A 45 -3.68 14.66 -0.32
N LYS A 46 -4.12 14.32 -1.54
CA LYS A 46 -5.19 15.02 -2.24
C LYS A 46 -6.57 14.74 -1.62
N GLY A 47 -6.79 13.51 -1.16
CA GLY A 47 -8.02 13.11 -0.52
C GLY A 47 -8.19 13.71 0.86
N ALA A 48 -9.42 13.73 1.37
CA ALA A 48 -9.71 14.19 2.72
C ALA A 48 -9.03 13.31 3.78
N GLU A 49 -8.83 12.04 3.47
CA GLU A 49 -8.13 11.05 4.30
C GLU A 49 -7.28 10.14 3.41
N VAL A 50 -6.24 9.55 4.01
CA VAL A 50 -5.45 8.51 3.35
C VAL A 50 -6.36 7.33 3.00
N GLY A 51 -6.38 6.94 1.73
CA GLY A 51 -7.22 5.85 1.23
C GLY A 51 -8.58 6.26 0.68
N SER A 52 -8.99 7.52 0.75
CA SER A 52 -10.30 7.99 0.26
C SER A 52 -10.58 7.70 -1.22
N HIS A 53 -9.54 7.55 -2.02
CA HIS A 53 -9.64 7.27 -3.46
C HIS A 53 -9.34 5.81 -3.82
N ILE A 54 -9.22 4.92 -2.84
CA ILE A 54 -8.96 3.49 -3.09
C ILE A 54 -10.29 2.78 -3.34
N LEU A 55 -10.33 1.95 -4.38
CA LEU A 55 -11.45 1.03 -4.60
C LEU A 55 -11.50 0.00 -3.48
N SER A 56 -12.70 -0.34 -3.05
CA SER A 56 -12.91 -1.34 -2.01
C SER A 56 -12.53 -2.75 -2.48
N GLY A 57 -11.93 -3.53 -1.60
CA GLY A 57 -11.55 -4.90 -1.83
C GLY A 57 -10.23 -5.05 -2.58
N ALA A 58 -9.24 -5.51 -1.87
CA ALA A 58 -7.94 -5.85 -2.44
C ALA A 58 -7.39 -7.11 -1.79
N VAL A 59 -6.60 -7.86 -2.54
CA VAL A 59 -5.73 -8.90 -2.01
C VAL A 59 -4.34 -8.30 -1.91
N ILE A 60 -3.75 -8.37 -0.73
CA ILE A 60 -2.40 -7.86 -0.47
C ILE A 60 -1.43 -9.02 -0.32
N ASP A 61 -0.27 -8.91 -0.97
CA ASP A 61 0.89 -9.75 -0.69
C ASP A 61 1.64 -9.15 0.51
N PRO A 62 1.74 -9.83 1.65
CA PRO A 62 2.36 -9.28 2.85
C PRO A 62 3.89 -9.26 2.81
N VAL A 63 4.53 -9.76 1.76
CA VAL A 63 6.01 -9.80 1.66
C VAL A 63 6.61 -8.41 1.83
N ALA A 64 6.16 -7.45 1.01
CA ALA A 64 6.66 -6.08 1.09
C ALA A 64 6.37 -5.40 2.44
N LEU A 65 5.20 -5.69 3.03
CA LEU A 65 4.86 -5.20 4.37
C LEU A 65 5.80 -5.81 5.42
N SER A 66 6.09 -7.10 5.33
CA SER A 66 7.00 -7.80 6.25
C SER A 66 8.44 -7.30 6.14
N GLU A 67 8.89 -6.92 4.94
CA GLU A 67 10.20 -6.30 4.74
C GLU A 67 10.28 -4.87 5.31
N LEU A 68 9.21 -4.12 5.22
CA LEU A 68 9.16 -2.74 5.71
C LEU A 68 8.94 -2.68 7.22
N ILE A 69 8.02 -3.48 7.74
CA ILE A 69 7.59 -3.53 9.15
C ILE A 69 7.55 -5.00 9.58
N PRO A 70 8.67 -5.61 9.99
CA PRO A 70 8.73 -7.04 10.34
C PRO A 70 7.74 -7.46 11.42
N ASP A 71 7.42 -6.57 12.34
CA ASP A 71 6.51 -6.75 13.47
C ASP A 71 5.07 -6.23 13.19
N TRP A 72 4.65 -6.20 11.92
CA TRP A 72 3.33 -5.67 11.55
C TRP A 72 2.15 -6.43 12.17
N LYS A 73 2.32 -7.72 12.45
CA LYS A 73 1.28 -8.53 13.10
C LYS A 73 1.08 -8.12 14.55
N GLU A 74 2.16 -7.97 15.29
CA GLU A 74 2.17 -7.53 16.69
C GLU A 74 1.64 -6.11 16.83
N LYS A 75 1.87 -5.28 15.80
CA LYS A 75 1.33 -3.92 15.69
C LYS A 75 -0.15 -3.86 15.31
N GLY A 76 -0.78 -5.01 15.08
CA GLY A 76 -2.22 -5.11 14.84
C GLY A 76 -2.65 -4.66 13.44
N ALA A 77 -1.81 -4.85 12.41
CA ALA A 77 -2.23 -4.60 11.04
C ALA A 77 -3.46 -5.45 10.69
N PRO A 78 -4.52 -4.88 10.07
CA PRO A 78 -5.82 -5.51 9.91
C PRO A 78 -5.86 -6.55 8.77
N LEU A 79 -4.81 -7.35 8.61
CA LEU A 79 -4.73 -8.44 7.64
C LEU A 79 -5.18 -9.75 8.27
N ASN A 80 -6.49 -9.87 8.55
CA ASN A 80 -7.06 -10.95 9.35
C ASN A 80 -7.57 -12.11 8.50
N THR A 81 -7.79 -11.90 7.20
CA THR A 81 -8.41 -12.89 6.31
C THR A 81 -7.40 -13.38 5.28
N LYS A 82 -7.05 -14.66 5.37
CA LYS A 82 -6.15 -15.30 4.42
C LYS A 82 -6.90 -15.74 3.17
N VAL A 83 -6.32 -15.51 1.98
CA VAL A 83 -6.86 -16.06 0.74
C VAL A 83 -6.58 -17.55 0.70
N THR A 84 -7.66 -18.34 0.57
CA THR A 84 -7.57 -19.81 0.56
C THR A 84 -7.86 -20.41 -0.81
N LYS A 85 -8.53 -19.65 -1.70
CA LYS A 85 -8.94 -20.14 -3.01
C LYS A 85 -9.09 -19.02 -4.02
N ASP A 86 -8.51 -19.22 -5.20
CA ASP A 86 -8.70 -18.39 -6.38
C ASP A 86 -9.60 -19.08 -7.39
N ILE A 87 -10.51 -18.33 -7.98
CA ILE A 87 -11.39 -18.81 -9.05
C ILE A 87 -11.31 -17.80 -10.20
N PHE A 88 -10.90 -18.26 -11.36
CA PHE A 88 -10.89 -17.44 -12.58
C PHE A 88 -11.99 -17.91 -13.53
N ASN A 89 -12.90 -17.00 -13.88
CA ASN A 89 -14.00 -17.27 -14.77
C ASN A 89 -13.97 -16.29 -15.95
N LEU A 90 -14.11 -16.82 -17.15
CA LEU A 90 -14.42 -16.03 -18.35
C LEU A 90 -15.94 -16.04 -18.55
N PHE A 91 -16.50 -14.85 -18.63
CA PHE A 91 -17.93 -14.66 -18.88
C PHE A 91 -18.17 -14.23 -20.31
N SER A 92 -19.18 -14.84 -20.95
CA SER A 92 -19.83 -14.34 -22.15
C SER A 92 -21.26 -13.96 -21.80
N GLU A 93 -22.03 -13.41 -22.74
CA GLU A 93 -23.42 -12.99 -22.51
C GLU A 93 -24.30 -14.14 -21.95
N THR A 94 -24.01 -15.38 -22.31
CA THR A 94 -24.86 -16.54 -21.96
C THR A 94 -24.12 -17.67 -21.25
N ARG A 95 -22.80 -17.61 -21.12
CA ARG A 95 -21.99 -18.71 -20.60
C ARG A 95 -20.89 -18.22 -19.67
N ASN A 96 -20.53 -19.09 -18.75
CA ASN A 96 -19.39 -18.95 -17.85
C ASN A 96 -18.44 -20.12 -18.07
N LEU A 97 -17.15 -19.83 -18.36
CA LEU A 97 -16.09 -20.80 -18.48
C LEU A 97 -15.12 -20.63 -17.31
N LYS A 98 -15.05 -21.63 -16.47
CA LYS A 98 -14.05 -21.67 -15.39
C LYS A 98 -12.72 -22.14 -15.93
N ILE A 99 -11.66 -21.31 -15.78
CA ILE A 99 -10.31 -21.65 -16.19
C ILE A 99 -9.64 -22.45 -15.08
N PRO A 100 -9.09 -23.64 -15.36
CA PRO A 100 -8.34 -24.42 -14.41
C PRO A 100 -7.09 -23.67 -13.93
N HIS A 101 -6.78 -23.77 -12.65
CA HIS A 101 -5.67 -23.03 -12.02
C HIS A 101 -4.30 -23.36 -12.62
N TRP A 102 -4.09 -24.59 -13.10
CA TRP A 102 -2.82 -25.01 -13.71
C TRP A 102 -2.51 -24.32 -15.05
N LEU A 103 -3.55 -23.74 -15.69
CA LEU A 103 -3.41 -22.98 -16.94
C LEU A 103 -3.08 -21.50 -16.68
N MET A 104 -3.11 -21.06 -15.43
CA MET A 104 -2.88 -19.67 -15.07
C MET A 104 -1.40 -19.41 -14.80
N PRO A 105 -0.85 -18.26 -15.25
CA PRO A 105 0.50 -17.85 -14.86
C PRO A 105 0.64 -17.76 -13.33
N PRO A 106 1.81 -18.11 -12.76
CA PRO A 106 2.04 -18.04 -11.31
C PRO A 106 1.74 -16.67 -10.69
N ILE A 107 1.97 -15.60 -11.43
CA ILE A 107 1.69 -14.22 -11.00
C ILE A 107 0.20 -13.94 -10.74
N MET A 108 -0.69 -14.77 -11.29
CA MET A 108 -2.14 -14.67 -11.08
C MET A 108 -2.64 -15.59 -9.94
N SER A 109 -1.72 -16.22 -9.21
CA SER A 109 -2.05 -17.09 -8.08
C SER A 109 -1.84 -16.33 -6.77
N ASN A 110 -2.90 -16.20 -5.98
CA ASN A 110 -2.84 -15.62 -4.64
C ASN A 110 -2.63 -16.68 -3.53
N LYS A 111 -2.04 -17.82 -3.89
CA LYS A 111 -1.68 -18.84 -2.91
C LYS A 111 -0.41 -18.42 -2.19
N GLN A 112 -0.56 -18.02 -0.95
CA GLN A 112 0.51 -17.85 0.00
C GLN A 112 0.25 -18.65 1.27
#